data_fdd470e4a130ce88d5dbb32b62159d44
#
_entry.id   fdd470e4a130ce88d5dbb32b62159d44
#
_cell.length_a   1.000
_cell.length_b   1.000
_cell.length_c   1.000
_cell.angle_alpha   90.00
_cell.angle_beta   90.00
_cell.angle_gamma   90.00
#
_symmetry.space_group_name_H-M   'P 1'
#
loop_
_entity.id
_entity.type
_entity.pdbx_description
1 polymer ?
#
loop_
_entity_poly.entity_id
_entity_poly.type
_entity_poly.pdbx_seq_one_letter_code
_entity_poly.pdbx_strand_id
1 'polypeptide(L)'
;MPKNKFLFEVSWEVCNKVGGIFTVINSKISEAVRHFGENYFLIGPDLKTNPDFEETDEDCWNRIREGVAIKEIPCRFGRWKTPGEPKVILVSPGKKFNRDQLLFEIWEDYGVDSIAGGWDYVEPVMFSYASGAVIETIYNLIIRPQEGEAVAHFHEWMCGAGLFCVKKRVPEIGTVFTTHATILGRTIAGSGMDLYTALEHISPQREASVYNISAKHSMEVATARESDCFTTVSEITATEAKNLLGRAPDIVLPNGLDMDRIPDYSIDRTDALKSRKHLLDFASKFLRKEFNDNTRIMIISGRYEFYNKGVDIFLHALSKLESEMTSGQTVVVYICVLADHMAINPAAIQSTGAPDPTTPLITTHRLRNELMDPILGTCNSLGLKNLPQNKVNVIFVPAYLNGHDGIIDMTYYEALSGCDLGVFPSYYEPWGYTPLESAAHAVPTITTELAGFGRWVMTRIGENKGIIILKRQGLSSEIVQKELIGELKFFLTLSPENLNTRRAD
;
A
#
# COMPACT_ATOMS: atom_id res chain seq x y z
N MET A 1 9.57 -31.33 26.00
CA MET A 1 9.10 -29.95 26.13
C MET A 1 8.76 -29.46 24.72
N PRO A 2 7.77 -28.60 24.51
CA PRO A 2 7.57 -28.02 23.18
C PRO A 2 8.86 -27.26 22.81
N LYS A 3 9.32 -27.42 21.56
CA LYS A 3 10.48 -26.69 21.06
C LYS A 3 10.21 -25.19 20.98
N ASN A 4 11.20 -24.38 21.28
CA ASN A 4 11.11 -22.94 21.08
C ASN A 4 10.97 -22.62 19.59
N LYS A 5 9.96 -21.83 19.23
CA LYS A 5 9.67 -21.43 17.87
C LYS A 5 10.18 -20.02 17.61
N PHE A 6 10.82 -19.82 16.48
CA PHE A 6 11.38 -18.54 16.05
C PHE A 6 10.79 -18.13 14.70
N LEU A 7 10.50 -16.86 14.55
CA LEU A 7 10.07 -16.27 13.29
C LEU A 7 11.00 -15.12 12.90
N PHE A 8 11.58 -15.23 11.70
CA PHE A 8 12.24 -14.13 11.03
C PHE A 8 11.33 -13.59 9.94
N GLU A 9 11.21 -12.29 9.84
CA GLU A 9 10.46 -11.64 8.78
C GLU A 9 11.31 -10.57 8.10
N VAL A 10 11.58 -10.76 6.80
CA VAL A 10 12.47 -9.91 6.01
C VAL A 10 11.67 -9.10 5.02
N SER A 11 11.76 -7.79 5.10
CA SER A 11 11.11 -6.88 4.15
C SER A 11 11.89 -5.59 3.98
N TRP A 12 11.87 -5.05 2.76
CA TRP A 12 12.38 -3.71 2.48
C TRP A 12 11.63 -2.61 3.25
N GLU A 13 10.39 -2.90 3.69
CA GLU A 13 9.52 -1.95 4.39
C GLU A 13 9.53 -2.08 5.93
N VAL A 14 10.42 -2.86 6.52
CA VAL A 14 10.62 -2.87 7.98
C VAL A 14 11.23 -1.54 8.42
N CYS A 15 10.55 -0.80 9.29
CA CYS A 15 10.90 0.56 9.72
C CYS A 15 11.14 1.55 8.56
N ASN A 16 10.55 1.27 7.40
CA ASN A 16 10.72 2.05 6.17
C ASN A 16 9.40 2.12 5.41
N LYS A 17 8.65 3.21 5.58
CA LYS A 17 7.33 3.38 4.98
C LYS A 17 7.43 3.78 3.51
N VAL A 18 7.34 2.79 2.61
CA VAL A 18 7.33 2.99 1.15
C VAL A 18 5.96 2.67 0.56
N GLY A 19 5.32 1.60 1.01
CA GLY A 19 4.07 1.11 0.43
C GLY A 19 3.18 0.35 1.41
N GLY A 20 2.35 -0.53 0.86
CA GLY A 20 1.37 -1.31 1.62
C GLY A 20 1.96 -2.40 2.49
N ILE A 21 3.18 -2.88 2.20
CA ILE A 21 3.81 -3.95 2.98
C ILE A 21 4.16 -3.46 4.39
N PHE A 22 4.53 -2.18 4.54
CA PHE A 22 4.65 -1.55 5.85
C PHE A 22 3.39 -1.76 6.69
N THR A 23 2.21 -1.51 6.11
CA THR A 23 0.92 -1.71 6.79
C THR A 23 0.66 -3.19 7.08
N VAL A 24 0.98 -4.09 6.13
CA VAL A 24 0.85 -5.55 6.33
C VAL A 24 1.62 -6.00 7.56
N ILE A 25 2.89 -5.66 7.64
CA ILE A 25 3.76 -6.08 8.75
C ILE A 25 3.28 -5.41 10.04
N ASN A 26 3.07 -4.10 10.02
CA ASN A 26 2.68 -3.34 11.20
C ASN A 26 1.34 -3.82 11.81
N SER A 27 0.37 -4.19 10.97
CA SER A 27 -0.94 -4.65 11.42
C SER A 27 -0.92 -6.03 12.10
N LYS A 28 0.08 -6.87 11.83
CA LYS A 28 0.18 -8.21 12.43
C LYS A 28 1.18 -8.30 13.60
N ILE A 29 1.93 -7.22 13.90
CA ILE A 29 2.98 -7.24 14.94
C ILE A 29 2.42 -7.68 16.29
N SER A 30 1.28 -7.14 16.73
CA SER A 30 0.67 -7.48 18.02
C SER A 30 0.42 -8.99 18.14
N GLU A 31 -0.11 -9.63 17.09
CA GLU A 31 -0.34 -11.06 17.04
C GLU A 31 0.97 -11.87 16.95
N ALA A 32 1.93 -11.42 16.14
CA ALA A 32 3.22 -12.11 16.02
C ALA A 32 3.99 -12.08 17.35
N VAL A 33 4.00 -10.93 18.03
CA VAL A 33 4.63 -10.80 19.36
C VAL A 33 3.89 -11.67 20.39
N ARG A 34 2.56 -11.75 20.34
CA ARG A 34 1.80 -12.62 21.23
C ARG A 34 2.15 -14.11 21.08
N HIS A 35 2.43 -14.55 19.85
CA HIS A 35 2.74 -15.94 19.54
C HIS A 35 4.22 -16.30 19.73
N PHE A 36 5.14 -15.42 19.38
CA PHE A 36 6.57 -15.70 19.35
C PHE A 36 7.35 -14.94 20.43
N GLY A 37 6.77 -13.91 21.04
CA GLY A 37 7.44 -13.08 22.06
C GLY A 37 8.76 -12.53 21.54
N GLU A 38 9.81 -12.70 22.35
CA GLU A 38 11.17 -12.28 22.04
C GLU A 38 11.86 -13.10 20.93
N ASN A 39 11.21 -14.14 20.42
CA ASN A 39 11.68 -14.97 19.30
C ASN A 39 11.17 -14.48 17.93
N TYR A 40 10.52 -13.33 17.86
CA TYR A 40 10.13 -12.65 16.63
C TYR A 40 11.16 -11.59 16.25
N PHE A 41 11.74 -11.73 15.07
CA PHE A 41 12.77 -10.84 14.54
C PHE A 41 12.34 -10.26 13.20
N LEU A 42 12.26 -8.95 13.12
CA LEU A 42 12.08 -8.21 11.89
C LEU A 42 13.43 -7.77 11.34
N ILE A 43 13.64 -7.92 10.04
CA ILE A 43 14.88 -7.55 9.37
C ILE A 43 14.57 -6.59 8.22
N GLY A 44 15.16 -5.40 8.28
CA GLY A 44 14.99 -4.33 7.29
C GLY A 44 16.30 -3.70 6.83
N PRO A 45 16.26 -2.85 5.78
CA PRO A 45 17.44 -2.16 5.29
C PRO A 45 17.84 -1.01 6.22
N ASP A 46 19.16 -0.81 6.42
CA ASP A 46 19.69 0.38 7.10
C ASP A 46 19.83 1.53 6.09
N LEU A 47 18.80 2.37 6.02
CA LEU A 47 18.71 3.50 5.08
C LEU A 47 19.12 4.84 5.69
N LYS A 48 19.83 4.84 6.83
CA LYS A 48 20.24 6.02 7.62
C LYS A 48 19.08 6.82 8.23
N THR A 49 17.92 6.85 7.60
CA THR A 49 16.71 7.53 8.08
C THR A 49 15.60 6.48 8.28
N ASN A 50 15.58 5.86 9.45
CA ASN A 50 14.50 4.95 9.85
C ASN A 50 13.81 5.57 11.09
N PRO A 51 12.84 6.48 10.92
CA PRO A 51 12.27 7.28 12.02
C PRO A 51 11.53 6.43 13.05
N ASP A 52 11.00 5.30 12.62
CA ASP A 52 10.25 4.38 13.48
C ASP A 52 11.15 3.34 14.20
N PHE A 53 12.47 3.41 13.99
CA PHE A 53 13.44 2.53 14.63
C PHE A 53 14.05 3.19 15.87
N GLU A 54 14.08 2.45 16.98
CA GLU A 54 14.77 2.82 18.20
C GLU A 54 15.93 1.85 18.45
N GLU A 55 17.14 2.37 18.43
CA GLU A 55 18.34 1.57 18.70
C GLU A 55 18.43 1.26 20.18
N THR A 56 18.65 -0.02 20.54
CA THR A 56 18.72 -0.48 21.92
C THR A 56 20.02 -1.25 22.18
N ASP A 57 20.51 -1.17 23.42
CA ASP A 57 21.69 -1.91 23.87
C ASP A 57 21.30 -3.02 24.87
N GLU A 58 20.37 -3.87 24.45
CA GLU A 58 19.91 -5.00 25.24
C GLU A 58 20.92 -6.16 25.19
N ASP A 59 21.10 -6.85 26.31
CA ASP A 59 22.04 -7.99 26.43
C ASP A 59 21.76 -9.11 25.42
N CYS A 60 20.52 -9.27 25.00
CA CYS A 60 20.14 -10.27 24.01
C CYS A 60 20.84 -10.07 22.65
N TRP A 61 21.31 -8.86 22.34
CA TRP A 61 22.02 -8.53 21.11
C TRP A 61 23.50 -8.90 21.11
N ASN A 62 24.14 -9.04 22.29
CA ASN A 62 25.60 -9.14 22.40
C ASN A 62 26.16 -10.31 21.56
N ARG A 63 25.61 -11.51 21.72
CA ARG A 63 26.07 -12.67 20.95
C ARG A 63 25.81 -12.54 19.44
N ILE A 64 24.70 -11.89 19.05
CA ILE A 64 24.36 -11.66 17.65
C ILE A 64 25.33 -10.64 17.06
N ARG A 65 25.59 -9.52 17.76
CA ARG A 65 26.56 -8.48 17.35
C ARG A 65 27.94 -9.08 17.08
N GLU A 66 28.45 -9.88 18.01
CA GLU A 66 29.74 -10.57 17.84
C GLU A 66 29.74 -11.47 16.59
N GLY A 67 28.70 -12.25 16.40
CA GLY A 67 28.56 -13.16 15.27
C GLY A 67 28.49 -12.47 13.91
N VAL A 68 27.73 -11.39 13.79
CA VAL A 68 27.62 -10.62 12.53
C VAL A 68 28.87 -9.78 12.28
N ALA A 69 29.56 -9.31 13.35
CA ALA A 69 30.82 -8.60 13.23
C ALA A 69 31.93 -9.49 12.64
N ILE A 70 31.99 -10.79 13.02
CA ILE A 70 32.91 -11.77 12.41
C ILE A 70 32.65 -11.91 10.91
N LYS A 71 31.39 -11.79 10.49
CA LYS A 71 30.99 -11.81 9.07
C LYS A 71 31.13 -10.45 8.38
N GLU A 72 31.56 -9.42 9.11
CA GLU A 72 31.69 -8.03 8.61
C GLU A 72 30.39 -7.49 7.98
N ILE A 73 29.22 -7.86 8.54
CA ILE A 73 27.92 -7.34 8.15
C ILE A 73 27.52 -6.21 9.08
N PRO A 74 27.49 -4.95 8.63
CA PRO A 74 27.06 -3.84 9.47
C PRO A 74 25.57 -3.97 9.77
N CYS A 75 25.24 -3.99 11.07
CA CYS A 75 23.87 -4.07 11.56
C CYS A 75 23.64 -3.07 12.70
N ARG A 76 22.42 -2.55 12.75
CA ARG A 76 21.89 -1.82 13.91
C ARG A 76 20.81 -2.68 14.55
N PHE A 77 20.75 -2.68 15.87
CA PHE A 77 19.87 -3.54 16.68
C PHE A 77 18.97 -2.67 17.53
N GLY A 78 17.70 -3.01 17.60
CA GLY A 78 16.74 -2.22 18.36
C GLY A 78 15.33 -2.74 18.24
N ARG A 79 14.38 -1.82 18.39
CA ARG A 79 12.96 -2.10 18.36
C ARG A 79 12.21 -1.16 17.40
N TRP A 80 11.10 -1.63 16.87
CA TRP A 80 10.18 -0.79 16.09
C TRP A 80 9.27 -0.02 17.06
N LYS A 81 9.19 1.31 16.88
CA LYS A 81 8.28 2.19 17.64
C LYS A 81 6.83 2.00 17.23
N THR A 82 6.28 0.87 17.57
CA THR A 82 4.89 0.49 17.28
C THR A 82 4.38 -0.40 18.43
N PRO A 83 3.06 -0.51 18.67
CA PRO A 83 2.55 -1.43 19.69
C PRO A 83 3.09 -2.85 19.51
N GLY A 84 3.56 -3.43 20.62
CA GLY A 84 4.26 -4.71 20.65
C GLY A 84 5.78 -4.60 20.58
N GLU A 85 6.35 -3.46 20.20
CA GLU A 85 7.79 -3.13 20.19
C GLU A 85 8.69 -4.30 19.76
N PRO A 86 8.44 -4.93 18.57
CA PRO A 86 9.17 -6.11 18.14
C PRO A 86 10.64 -5.82 17.93
N LYS A 87 11.46 -6.85 18.09
CA LYS A 87 12.90 -6.79 17.78
C LYS A 87 13.14 -6.52 16.30
N VAL A 88 14.03 -5.59 16.02
CA VAL A 88 14.42 -5.21 14.65
C VAL A 88 15.93 -5.27 14.49
N ILE A 89 16.36 -5.79 13.36
CA ILE A 89 17.74 -5.74 12.88
C ILE A 89 17.75 -4.97 11.56
N LEU A 90 18.36 -3.80 11.53
CA LEU A 90 18.61 -3.08 10.30
C LEU A 90 19.95 -3.50 9.73
N VAL A 91 19.95 -3.93 8.46
CA VAL A 91 21.10 -4.55 7.80
C VAL A 91 21.59 -3.69 6.64
N SER A 92 22.88 -3.41 6.63
CA SER A 92 23.58 -2.88 5.46
C SER A 92 24.41 -4.00 4.81
N PRO A 93 24.45 -4.12 3.47
CA PRO A 93 25.17 -5.22 2.82
C PRO A 93 26.68 -5.23 3.09
N GLY A 94 27.25 -4.08 3.52
CA GLY A 94 28.69 -3.96 3.80
C GLY A 94 29.56 -4.08 2.55
N LYS A 95 30.88 -4.07 2.78
CA LYS A 95 31.88 -4.19 1.70
C LYS A 95 32.30 -5.64 1.42
N LYS A 96 31.90 -6.59 2.27
CA LYS A 96 32.36 -7.98 2.19
C LYS A 96 31.78 -8.77 1.02
N PHE A 97 30.53 -8.46 0.67
CA PHE A 97 29.91 -9.13 -0.45
C PHE A 97 30.38 -8.53 -1.77
N ASN A 98 31.17 -9.31 -2.55
CA ASN A 98 31.49 -8.92 -3.90
C ASN A 98 30.20 -8.98 -4.73
N ARG A 99 29.73 -7.81 -5.15
CA ARG A 99 28.49 -7.65 -5.93
C ARG A 99 28.49 -8.56 -7.17
N ASP A 100 29.54 -8.49 -7.96
CA ASP A 100 29.58 -9.15 -9.26
C ASP A 100 29.62 -10.68 -9.09
N GLN A 101 30.34 -11.17 -8.07
CA GLN A 101 30.35 -12.58 -7.72
C GLN A 101 28.97 -13.04 -7.23
N LEU A 102 28.30 -12.28 -6.37
CA LEU A 102 26.96 -12.62 -5.88
C LEU A 102 25.94 -12.69 -7.01
N LEU A 103 25.95 -11.71 -7.92
CA LEU A 103 25.04 -11.69 -9.06
C LEU A 103 25.32 -12.87 -10.00
N PHE A 104 26.58 -13.23 -10.20
CA PHE A 104 26.97 -14.39 -10.98
C PHE A 104 26.49 -15.70 -10.33
N GLU A 105 26.71 -15.89 -9.01
CA GLU A 105 26.24 -17.07 -8.28
C GLU A 105 24.71 -17.22 -8.36
N ILE A 106 23.97 -16.14 -8.23
CA ILE A 106 22.50 -16.14 -8.35
C ILE A 106 22.07 -16.54 -9.77
N TRP A 107 22.77 -16.04 -10.79
CA TRP A 107 22.51 -16.42 -12.16
C TRP A 107 22.84 -17.92 -12.41
N GLU A 108 23.99 -18.39 -11.93
CA GLU A 108 24.44 -19.76 -12.14
C GLU A 108 23.57 -20.79 -11.39
N ASP A 109 23.27 -20.52 -10.09
CA ASP A 109 22.57 -21.47 -9.23
C ASP A 109 21.05 -21.49 -9.50
N TYR A 110 20.46 -20.35 -9.85
CA TYR A 110 18.98 -20.20 -9.89
C TYR A 110 18.43 -19.78 -11.25
N GLY A 111 19.26 -19.44 -12.22
CA GLY A 111 18.86 -18.99 -13.56
C GLY A 111 18.23 -17.59 -13.56
N VAL A 112 18.53 -16.77 -12.55
CA VAL A 112 18.04 -15.39 -12.46
C VAL A 112 18.85 -14.48 -13.37
N ASP A 113 18.20 -13.63 -14.13
CA ASP A 113 18.86 -12.64 -15.03
C ASP A 113 19.48 -11.46 -14.24
N SER A 114 20.28 -11.82 -13.22
CA SER A 114 20.78 -10.90 -12.20
C SER A 114 21.92 -10.01 -12.72
N ILE A 115 22.70 -10.48 -13.69
CA ILE A 115 23.88 -9.78 -14.20
C ILE A 115 23.50 -8.48 -14.92
N ALA A 116 22.34 -8.46 -15.58
CA ALA A 116 21.81 -7.31 -16.30
C ALA A 116 21.06 -6.31 -15.40
N GLY A 117 20.94 -6.60 -14.09
CA GLY A 117 20.17 -5.77 -13.14
C GLY A 117 20.78 -4.39 -12.90
N GLY A 118 19.95 -3.33 -12.95
CA GLY A 118 20.33 -1.98 -12.53
C GLY A 118 20.48 -1.86 -11.01
N TRP A 119 20.88 -0.69 -10.51
CA TRP A 119 21.08 -0.45 -9.08
C TRP A 119 19.80 -0.67 -8.26
N ASP A 120 18.66 -0.34 -8.81
CA ASP A 120 17.33 -0.55 -8.22
C ASP A 120 16.94 -2.04 -8.05
N TYR A 121 17.70 -2.94 -8.67
CA TYR A 121 17.67 -4.39 -8.44
C TYR A 121 18.80 -4.84 -7.51
N VAL A 122 20.02 -4.34 -7.75
CA VAL A 122 21.23 -4.80 -7.05
C VAL A 122 21.19 -4.48 -5.56
N GLU A 123 20.77 -3.27 -5.18
CA GLU A 123 20.76 -2.84 -3.79
C GLU A 123 19.84 -3.71 -2.92
N PRO A 124 18.56 -3.98 -3.29
CA PRO A 124 17.71 -4.93 -2.56
C PRO A 124 18.27 -6.36 -2.52
N VAL A 125 18.87 -6.84 -3.60
CA VAL A 125 19.48 -8.19 -3.64
C VAL A 125 20.62 -8.32 -2.64
N MET A 126 21.51 -7.34 -2.58
CA MET A 126 22.62 -7.32 -1.63
C MET A 126 22.13 -7.23 -0.17
N PHE A 127 21.16 -6.36 0.11
CA PHE A 127 20.50 -6.28 1.41
C PHE A 127 19.91 -7.64 1.82
N SER A 128 19.15 -8.23 0.94
CA SER A 128 18.45 -9.50 1.19
C SER A 128 19.44 -10.63 1.46
N TYR A 129 20.50 -10.75 0.66
CA TYR A 129 21.53 -11.77 0.87
C TYR A 129 22.24 -11.60 2.22
N ALA A 130 22.57 -10.36 2.59
CA ALA A 130 23.13 -10.04 3.89
C ALA A 130 22.17 -10.40 5.04
N SER A 131 20.86 -10.17 4.86
CA SER A 131 19.82 -10.57 5.81
C SER A 131 19.78 -12.09 6.01
N GLY A 132 19.90 -12.87 4.93
CA GLY A 132 20.03 -14.33 5.02
C GLY A 132 21.25 -14.77 5.83
N ALA A 133 22.38 -14.10 5.67
CA ALA A 133 23.59 -14.38 6.45
C ALA A 133 23.48 -13.98 7.93
N VAL A 134 22.66 -12.97 8.25
CA VAL A 134 22.29 -12.62 9.63
C VAL A 134 21.41 -13.71 10.24
N ILE A 135 20.41 -14.20 9.51
CA ILE A 135 19.55 -15.32 9.95
C ILE A 135 20.39 -16.57 10.21
N GLU A 136 21.30 -16.93 9.30
CA GLU A 136 22.25 -18.04 9.50
C GLU A 136 23.05 -17.87 10.80
N THR A 137 23.51 -16.66 11.09
CA THR A 137 24.29 -16.38 12.30
C THR A 137 23.43 -16.61 13.55
N ILE A 138 22.23 -16.07 13.61
CA ILE A 138 21.32 -16.23 14.75
C ILE A 138 20.95 -17.71 14.92
N TYR A 139 20.65 -18.41 13.83
CA TYR A 139 20.31 -19.82 13.86
C TYR A 139 21.42 -20.63 14.48
N ASN A 140 22.66 -20.50 14.02
CA ASN A 140 23.81 -21.26 14.50
C ASN A 140 24.20 -20.93 15.96
N LEU A 141 24.10 -19.67 16.37
CA LEU A 141 24.52 -19.23 17.70
C LEU A 141 23.44 -19.41 18.77
N ILE A 142 22.17 -19.29 18.39
CA ILE A 142 21.07 -19.21 19.38
C ILE A 142 20.11 -20.38 19.23
N ILE A 143 19.61 -20.67 18.01
CA ILE A 143 18.48 -21.57 17.80
C ILE A 143 18.92 -23.03 17.80
N ARG A 144 19.93 -23.37 17.01
CA ARG A 144 20.47 -24.73 16.91
C ARG A 144 20.94 -25.29 18.25
N PRO A 145 21.66 -24.55 19.12
CA PRO A 145 22.12 -25.07 20.42
C PRO A 145 21.00 -25.43 21.39
N GLN A 146 19.81 -24.89 21.20
CA GLN A 146 18.63 -25.21 22.03
C GLN A 146 17.58 -26.08 21.31
N GLU A 147 17.97 -26.67 20.16
CA GLU A 147 17.10 -27.50 19.33
C GLU A 147 15.77 -26.80 18.92
N GLY A 148 15.82 -25.46 18.77
CA GLY A 148 14.66 -24.66 18.38
C GLY A 148 14.27 -24.88 16.92
N GLU A 149 13.04 -24.53 16.60
CA GLU A 149 12.51 -24.51 15.22
C GLU A 149 12.40 -23.09 14.72
N ALA A 150 12.71 -22.85 13.44
CA ALA A 150 12.66 -21.51 12.86
C ALA A 150 11.99 -21.49 11.49
N VAL A 151 11.29 -20.40 11.21
CA VAL A 151 10.77 -20.05 9.91
C VAL A 151 11.31 -18.68 9.51
N ALA A 152 11.72 -18.53 8.25
CA ALA A 152 12.11 -17.25 7.67
C ALA A 152 11.11 -16.87 6.56
N HIS A 153 10.42 -15.75 6.75
CA HIS A 153 9.41 -15.21 5.86
C HIS A 153 9.98 -14.03 5.07
N PHE A 154 9.99 -14.13 3.75
CA PHE A 154 10.54 -13.14 2.83
C PHE A 154 9.43 -12.48 2.03
N HIS A 155 9.44 -11.15 1.97
CA HIS A 155 8.43 -10.37 1.26
C HIS A 155 8.98 -9.77 -0.02
N GLU A 156 8.31 -10.04 -1.13
CA GLU A 156 8.62 -9.54 -2.48
C GLU A 156 9.95 -10.03 -3.05
N TRP A 157 10.12 -9.87 -4.38
CA TRP A 157 11.34 -10.19 -5.10
C TRP A 157 12.60 -9.56 -4.47
N MET A 158 12.46 -8.39 -3.84
CA MET A 158 13.54 -7.67 -3.16
C MET A 158 14.20 -8.49 -2.04
N CYS A 159 13.49 -9.46 -1.49
CA CYS A 159 13.98 -10.32 -0.42
C CYS A 159 14.38 -11.74 -0.87
N GLY A 160 14.33 -12.03 -2.18
CA GLY A 160 14.58 -13.36 -2.74
C GLY A 160 16.00 -13.91 -2.50
N ALA A 161 17.03 -13.08 -2.63
CA ALA A 161 18.40 -13.51 -2.42
C ALA A 161 18.68 -13.99 -0.99
N GLY A 162 17.96 -13.46 0.01
CA GLY A 162 18.02 -13.92 1.39
C GLY A 162 17.45 -15.31 1.57
N LEU A 163 16.36 -15.61 0.88
CA LEU A 163 15.78 -16.95 0.86
C LEU A 163 16.79 -17.96 0.30
N PHE A 164 17.45 -17.66 -0.82
CA PHE A 164 18.48 -18.52 -1.39
C PHE A 164 19.65 -18.74 -0.42
N CYS A 165 20.09 -17.67 0.25
CA CYS A 165 21.14 -17.75 1.26
C CYS A 165 20.76 -18.71 2.41
N VAL A 166 19.54 -18.57 2.94
CA VAL A 166 19.03 -19.44 4.02
C VAL A 166 18.96 -20.88 3.56
N LYS A 167 18.33 -21.16 2.43
CA LYS A 167 18.22 -22.53 1.90
C LYS A 167 19.56 -23.19 1.64
N LYS A 168 20.55 -22.44 1.16
CA LYS A 168 21.91 -22.97 0.86
C LYS A 168 22.71 -23.25 2.13
N ARG A 169 22.55 -22.44 3.19
CA ARG A 169 23.43 -22.44 4.38
C ARG A 169 22.83 -23.06 5.63
N VAL A 170 21.51 -22.96 5.79
CA VAL A 170 20.78 -23.47 6.97
C VAL A 170 19.43 -24.06 6.52
N PRO A 171 19.47 -25.16 5.73
CA PRO A 171 18.28 -25.76 5.12
C PRO A 171 17.27 -26.31 6.13
N GLU A 172 17.62 -26.34 7.42
CA GLU A 172 16.71 -26.72 8.49
C GLU A 172 15.66 -25.64 8.82
N ILE A 173 15.86 -24.38 8.34
CA ILE A 173 14.90 -23.30 8.49
C ILE A 173 13.86 -23.41 7.38
N GLY A 174 12.59 -23.51 7.74
CA GLY A 174 11.48 -23.42 6.77
C GLY A 174 11.40 -22.02 6.14
N THR A 175 11.23 -21.94 4.83
CA THR A 175 11.17 -20.67 4.10
C THR A 175 9.77 -20.39 3.58
N VAL A 176 9.26 -19.19 3.86
CA VAL A 176 8.01 -18.66 3.30
C VAL A 176 8.33 -17.49 2.40
N PHE A 177 7.73 -17.46 1.22
CA PHE A 177 7.80 -16.32 0.31
C PHE A 177 6.41 -15.77 0.05
N THR A 178 6.24 -14.45 0.22
CA THR A 178 4.99 -13.78 -0.14
C THR A 178 5.26 -12.76 -1.24
N THR A 179 4.57 -12.92 -2.39
CA THR A 179 4.43 -11.83 -3.35
C THR A 179 3.13 -11.08 -3.09
N HIS A 180 3.24 -9.78 -2.84
CA HIS A 180 2.09 -8.90 -2.58
C HIS A 180 1.49 -8.37 -3.87
N ALA A 181 2.30 -8.29 -4.92
CA ALA A 181 1.91 -7.95 -6.28
C ALA A 181 2.98 -8.50 -7.22
N THR A 182 2.61 -9.23 -8.26
CA THR A 182 3.62 -9.66 -9.22
C THR A 182 4.25 -8.44 -9.89
N ILE A 183 5.58 -8.38 -9.97
CA ILE A 183 6.27 -7.21 -10.55
C ILE A 183 5.85 -7.01 -12.02
N LEU A 184 5.69 -8.11 -12.75
CA LEU A 184 5.27 -8.05 -14.15
C LEU A 184 3.80 -7.62 -14.29
N GLY A 185 2.88 -8.17 -13.49
CA GLY A 185 1.46 -7.82 -13.52
C GLY A 185 1.26 -6.33 -13.22
N ARG A 186 1.92 -5.81 -12.18
CA ARG A 186 1.90 -4.38 -11.84
C ARG A 186 2.41 -3.51 -12.98
N THR A 187 3.49 -3.91 -13.64
CA THR A 187 4.10 -3.15 -14.74
C THR A 187 3.18 -3.12 -15.95
N ILE A 188 2.61 -4.25 -16.33
CA ILE A 188 1.66 -4.36 -17.45
C ILE A 188 0.40 -3.52 -17.18
N ALA A 189 -0.20 -3.66 -16.01
CA ALA A 189 -1.36 -2.86 -15.63
C ALA A 189 -1.06 -1.36 -15.62
N GLY A 190 0.13 -0.97 -15.14
CA GLY A 190 0.58 0.43 -15.14
C GLY A 190 0.84 1.00 -16.53
N SER A 191 1.07 0.16 -17.55
CA SER A 191 1.22 0.59 -18.95
C SER A 191 -0.11 0.89 -19.64
N GLY A 192 -1.25 0.61 -18.98
CA GLY A 192 -2.60 0.77 -19.56
C GLY A 192 -3.09 -0.42 -20.38
N MET A 193 -2.34 -1.52 -20.42
CA MET A 193 -2.80 -2.77 -21.03
C MET A 193 -3.84 -3.45 -20.13
N ASP A 194 -4.89 -4.04 -20.73
CA ASP A 194 -5.84 -4.88 -19.99
C ASP A 194 -5.20 -6.20 -19.60
N LEU A 195 -4.55 -6.18 -18.43
CA LEU A 195 -3.83 -7.32 -17.87
C LEU A 195 -4.72 -8.56 -17.77
N TYR A 196 -5.89 -8.42 -17.18
CA TYR A 196 -6.71 -9.58 -16.80
C TYR A 196 -7.39 -10.27 -18.00
N THR A 197 -7.67 -9.52 -19.07
CA THR A 197 -8.14 -10.10 -20.34
C THR A 197 -7.00 -10.77 -21.10
N ALA A 198 -5.79 -10.22 -21.01
CA ALA A 198 -4.62 -10.74 -21.73
C ALA A 198 -3.86 -11.85 -20.96
N LEU A 199 -4.12 -12.04 -19.68
CA LEU A 199 -3.27 -12.78 -18.73
C LEU A 199 -2.86 -14.19 -19.20
N GLU A 200 -3.81 -14.94 -19.77
CA GLU A 200 -3.56 -16.32 -20.25
C GLU A 200 -2.75 -16.37 -21.55
N HIS A 201 -2.59 -15.23 -22.24
CA HIS A 201 -1.89 -15.12 -23.51
C HIS A 201 -0.55 -14.38 -23.41
N ILE A 202 -0.22 -13.88 -22.23
CA ILE A 202 1.06 -13.19 -21.95
C ILE A 202 2.21 -14.21 -22.00
N SER A 203 3.29 -13.84 -22.68
CA SER A 203 4.60 -14.50 -22.58
C SER A 203 5.43 -13.77 -21.51
N PRO A 204 5.53 -14.28 -20.26
CA PRO A 204 6.09 -13.51 -19.15
C PRO A 204 7.53 -13.05 -19.39
N GLN A 205 8.38 -13.91 -19.96
CA GLN A 205 9.80 -13.60 -20.22
C GLN A 205 9.94 -12.51 -21.28
N ARG A 206 9.09 -12.57 -22.33
CA ARG A 206 9.08 -11.55 -23.38
C ARG A 206 8.66 -10.20 -22.84
N GLU A 207 7.53 -10.15 -22.12
CA GLU A 207 7.02 -8.90 -21.57
C GLU A 207 7.97 -8.32 -20.50
N ALA A 208 8.57 -9.15 -19.65
CA ALA A 208 9.59 -8.70 -18.71
C ALA A 208 10.79 -8.04 -19.42
N SER A 209 11.18 -8.57 -20.59
CA SER A 209 12.23 -7.97 -21.42
C SER A 209 11.77 -6.65 -22.06
N VAL A 210 10.55 -6.60 -22.59
CA VAL A 210 9.96 -5.37 -23.19
C VAL A 210 9.93 -4.23 -22.18
N TYR A 211 9.55 -4.52 -20.94
CA TYR A 211 9.48 -3.52 -19.86
C TYR A 211 10.81 -3.32 -19.12
N ASN A 212 11.89 -3.98 -19.54
CA ASN A 212 13.21 -3.88 -18.91
C ASN A 212 13.21 -4.24 -17.41
N ILE A 213 12.47 -5.28 -17.04
CA ILE A 213 12.36 -5.80 -15.67
C ILE A 213 12.75 -7.29 -15.55
N SER A 214 13.47 -7.83 -16.54
CA SER A 214 13.84 -9.27 -16.58
C SER A 214 14.53 -9.74 -15.31
N ALA A 215 15.46 -8.95 -14.74
CA ALA A 215 16.16 -9.29 -13.50
C ALA A 215 15.19 -9.41 -12.30
N LYS A 216 14.28 -8.45 -12.14
CA LYS A 216 13.29 -8.45 -11.05
C LYS A 216 12.29 -9.58 -11.20
N HIS A 217 11.77 -9.77 -12.41
CA HIS A 217 10.82 -10.84 -12.72
C HIS A 217 11.42 -12.22 -12.53
N SER A 218 12.61 -12.48 -13.06
CA SER A 218 13.28 -13.77 -12.89
C SER A 218 13.65 -14.05 -11.43
N MET A 219 13.99 -13.02 -10.63
CA MET A 219 14.18 -13.15 -9.20
C MET A 219 12.88 -13.59 -8.51
N GLU A 220 11.75 -12.95 -8.83
CA GLU A 220 10.44 -13.30 -8.28
C GLU A 220 10.05 -14.75 -8.62
N VAL A 221 10.23 -15.15 -9.88
CA VAL A 221 10.00 -16.52 -10.36
C VAL A 221 10.85 -17.53 -9.60
N ALA A 222 12.16 -17.28 -9.50
CA ALA A 222 13.08 -18.18 -8.82
C ALA A 222 12.77 -18.26 -7.31
N THR A 223 12.46 -17.14 -6.67
CA THR A 223 12.12 -17.12 -5.24
C THR A 223 10.83 -17.88 -4.97
N ALA A 224 9.80 -17.67 -5.80
CA ALA A 224 8.56 -18.44 -5.71
C ALA A 224 8.85 -19.94 -5.86
N ARG A 225 9.67 -20.35 -6.85
CA ARG A 225 10.00 -21.75 -7.10
C ARG A 225 10.76 -22.41 -5.94
N GLU A 226 11.71 -21.70 -5.36
CA GLU A 226 12.62 -22.25 -4.34
C GLU A 226 12.03 -22.24 -2.92
N SER A 227 11.02 -21.41 -2.62
CA SER A 227 10.42 -21.35 -1.29
C SER A 227 9.74 -22.67 -0.89
N ASP A 228 9.79 -23.02 0.40
CA ASP A 228 9.09 -24.20 0.93
C ASP A 228 7.57 -23.96 0.95
N CYS A 229 7.16 -22.70 1.22
CA CYS A 229 5.79 -22.26 1.11
C CYS A 229 5.72 -20.94 0.34
N PHE A 230 4.98 -20.94 -0.78
CA PHE A 230 4.71 -19.75 -1.57
C PHE A 230 3.31 -19.21 -1.26
N THR A 231 3.19 -17.92 -0.99
CA THR A 231 1.93 -17.29 -0.62
C THR A 231 1.68 -16.00 -1.40
N THR A 232 0.41 -15.64 -1.53
CA THR A 232 -0.05 -14.37 -2.09
C THR A 232 -1.13 -13.77 -1.20
N VAL A 233 -1.49 -12.50 -1.45
CA VAL A 233 -2.41 -11.75 -0.58
C VAL A 233 -3.87 -11.80 -1.03
N SER A 234 -4.15 -12.30 -2.25
CA SER A 234 -5.51 -12.39 -2.77
C SER A 234 -5.63 -13.42 -3.88
N GLU A 235 -6.87 -13.82 -4.19
CA GLU A 235 -7.18 -14.71 -5.31
C GLU A 235 -6.77 -14.11 -6.67
N ILE A 236 -6.81 -12.78 -6.80
CA ILE A 236 -6.38 -12.08 -8.00
C ILE A 236 -4.87 -12.23 -8.17
N THR A 237 -4.10 -11.94 -7.12
CA THR A 237 -2.64 -12.11 -7.15
C THR A 237 -2.25 -13.58 -7.30
N ALA A 238 -3.04 -14.52 -6.76
CA ALA A 238 -2.83 -15.96 -6.97
C ALA A 238 -2.97 -16.34 -8.45
N THR A 239 -3.97 -15.77 -9.12
CA THR A 239 -4.18 -15.98 -10.57
C THR A 239 -3.02 -15.39 -11.38
N GLU A 240 -2.55 -14.19 -11.02
CA GLU A 240 -1.37 -13.58 -11.63
C GLU A 240 -0.12 -14.45 -11.43
N ALA A 241 0.15 -14.87 -10.20
CA ALA A 241 1.31 -15.69 -9.87
C ALA A 241 1.34 -17.00 -10.65
N LYS A 242 0.20 -17.69 -10.76
CA LYS A 242 0.09 -18.91 -11.57
C LYS A 242 0.48 -18.67 -13.02
N ASN A 243 0.01 -17.58 -13.63
CA ASN A 243 0.24 -17.31 -15.06
C ASN A 243 1.61 -16.66 -15.32
N LEU A 244 2.02 -15.73 -14.47
CA LEU A 244 3.22 -14.92 -14.70
C LEU A 244 4.48 -15.50 -14.07
N LEU A 245 4.36 -16.20 -12.92
CA LEU A 245 5.51 -16.83 -12.25
C LEU A 245 5.58 -18.34 -12.51
N GLY A 246 4.56 -18.95 -13.11
CA GLY A 246 4.50 -20.37 -13.41
C GLY A 246 4.28 -21.26 -12.17
N ARG A 247 3.99 -20.69 -11.01
CA ARG A 247 3.64 -21.40 -9.77
C ARG A 247 2.39 -20.80 -9.15
N ALA A 248 1.40 -21.64 -8.87
CA ALA A 248 0.28 -21.23 -8.00
C ALA A 248 0.75 -21.15 -6.54
N PRO A 249 0.23 -20.20 -5.75
CA PRO A 249 0.56 -20.17 -4.33
C PRO A 249 0.01 -21.38 -3.61
N ASP A 250 0.73 -21.81 -2.56
CA ASP A 250 0.27 -22.87 -1.67
C ASP A 250 -0.88 -22.40 -0.78
N ILE A 251 -0.85 -21.11 -0.39
CA ILE A 251 -1.86 -20.49 0.46
C ILE A 251 -2.08 -19.04 0.01
N VAL A 252 -3.34 -18.61 -0.02
CA VAL A 252 -3.72 -17.19 -0.12
C VAL A 252 -3.93 -16.65 1.28
N LEU A 253 -3.16 -15.64 1.67
CA LEU A 253 -3.18 -15.00 2.99
C LEU A 253 -3.71 -13.55 2.86
N PRO A 254 -5.02 -13.32 3.05
CA PRO A 254 -5.59 -11.99 3.02
C PRO A 254 -4.94 -11.06 4.04
N ASN A 255 -4.68 -9.82 3.66
CA ASN A 255 -4.13 -8.84 4.57
C ASN A 255 -5.19 -8.38 5.58
N GLY A 256 -4.82 -8.29 6.85
CA GLY A 256 -5.68 -7.81 7.94
C GLY A 256 -5.34 -6.39 8.39
N LEU A 257 -6.18 -5.86 9.28
CA LEU A 257 -5.92 -4.67 10.08
C LEU A 257 -5.93 -5.02 11.56
N ASP A 258 -5.14 -4.31 12.34
CA ASP A 258 -5.19 -4.35 13.79
C ASP A 258 -6.39 -3.52 14.27
N MET A 259 -7.52 -4.20 14.51
CA MET A 259 -8.77 -3.55 14.89
C MET A 259 -8.70 -2.90 16.28
N ASP A 260 -7.80 -3.34 17.16
CA ASP A 260 -7.59 -2.73 18.48
C ASP A 260 -7.05 -1.28 18.38
N ARG A 261 -6.53 -0.91 17.22
CA ARG A 261 -6.01 0.44 16.94
C ARG A 261 -7.03 1.37 16.27
N ILE A 262 -8.21 0.86 15.94
CA ILE A 262 -9.24 1.62 15.24
C ILE A 262 -10.37 1.92 16.21
N PRO A 263 -10.75 3.20 16.41
CA PRO A 263 -11.89 3.54 17.24
C PRO A 263 -13.19 2.90 16.71
N ASP A 264 -14.01 2.40 17.60
CA ASP A 264 -15.32 1.86 17.21
C ASP A 264 -16.31 2.99 16.91
N TYR A 265 -16.27 3.44 15.66
CA TYR A 265 -17.18 4.49 15.17
C TYR A 265 -18.64 4.04 15.00
N SER A 266 -18.96 2.78 15.20
CA SER A 266 -20.34 2.29 15.29
C SER A 266 -20.98 2.66 16.62
N ILE A 267 -20.17 2.81 17.68
CA ILE A 267 -20.60 3.17 19.04
C ILE A 267 -20.48 4.68 19.26
N ASP A 268 -19.31 5.27 18.98
CA ASP A 268 -19.05 6.70 19.22
C ASP A 268 -18.46 7.38 17.99
N ARG A 269 -19.18 8.34 17.43
CA ARG A 269 -18.79 9.12 16.27
C ARG A 269 -18.39 10.55 16.59
N THR A 270 -18.20 10.89 17.86
CA THR A 270 -17.89 12.28 18.27
C THR A 270 -16.67 12.82 17.55
N ASP A 271 -15.58 12.05 17.47
CA ASP A 271 -14.36 12.50 16.81
C ASP A 271 -14.50 12.50 15.28
N ALA A 272 -15.21 11.55 14.69
CA ALA A 272 -15.53 11.57 13.27
C ALA A 272 -16.36 12.82 12.87
N LEU A 273 -17.28 13.25 13.71
CA LEU A 273 -18.05 14.48 13.47
C LEU A 273 -17.20 15.75 13.61
N LYS A 274 -16.23 15.79 14.53
CA LYS A 274 -15.26 16.88 14.63
C LYS A 274 -14.39 16.91 13.36
N SER A 275 -13.89 15.76 12.93
CA SER A 275 -13.10 15.59 11.70
C SER A 275 -13.89 16.06 10.48
N ARG A 276 -15.16 15.66 10.36
CA ARG A 276 -16.05 16.13 9.30
C ARG A 276 -16.18 17.64 9.27
N LYS A 277 -16.44 18.26 10.43
CA LYS A 277 -16.53 19.71 10.53
C LYS A 277 -15.23 20.39 10.10
N HIS A 278 -14.09 19.87 10.55
CA HIS A 278 -12.78 20.41 10.17
C HIS A 278 -12.55 20.34 8.65
N LEU A 279 -12.90 19.23 7.99
CA LEU A 279 -12.82 19.10 6.53
C LEU A 279 -13.71 20.11 5.81
N LEU A 280 -14.96 20.34 6.28
CA LEU A 280 -15.86 21.34 5.69
C LEU A 280 -15.35 22.77 5.91
N ASP A 281 -14.86 23.08 7.11
CA ASP A 281 -14.28 24.38 7.43
C ASP A 281 -13.02 24.65 6.59
N PHE A 282 -12.18 23.63 6.40
CA PHE A 282 -11.01 23.72 5.51
C PHE A 282 -11.46 23.95 4.05
N ALA A 283 -12.38 23.14 3.53
CA ALA A 283 -12.88 23.27 2.17
C ALA A 283 -13.48 24.67 1.94
N SER A 284 -14.22 25.19 2.92
CA SER A 284 -14.84 26.50 2.85
C SER A 284 -13.80 27.62 2.73
N LYS A 285 -12.75 27.58 3.53
CA LYS A 285 -11.63 28.52 3.46
C LYS A 285 -10.85 28.38 2.15
N PHE A 286 -10.49 27.14 1.78
CA PHE A 286 -9.69 26.84 0.61
C PHE A 286 -10.38 27.27 -0.69
N LEU A 287 -11.66 26.93 -0.83
CA LEU A 287 -12.45 27.21 -2.04
C LEU A 287 -13.19 28.56 -1.98
N ARG A 288 -13.12 29.27 -0.86
CA ARG A 288 -13.83 30.53 -0.62
C ARG A 288 -15.32 30.42 -0.91
N LYS A 289 -15.90 29.32 -0.46
CA LYS A 289 -17.29 28.94 -0.70
C LYS A 289 -17.85 28.32 0.57
N GLU A 290 -19.09 28.66 0.92
CA GLU A 290 -19.74 28.07 2.09
C GLU A 290 -20.21 26.66 1.83
N PHE A 291 -19.85 25.75 2.72
CA PHE A 291 -20.34 24.39 2.79
C PHE A 291 -21.05 24.16 4.13
N ASN A 292 -22.09 23.35 4.11
CA ASN A 292 -22.94 23.07 5.27
C ASN A 292 -23.05 21.59 5.56
N ASP A 293 -23.77 21.20 6.60
CA ASP A 293 -23.93 19.82 7.04
C ASP A 293 -24.58 18.89 6.00
N ASN A 294 -25.29 19.44 5.00
CA ASN A 294 -25.86 18.65 3.88
C ASN A 294 -24.83 18.37 2.77
N THR A 295 -23.67 19.02 2.81
CA THR A 295 -22.58 18.75 1.87
C THR A 295 -22.03 17.36 2.08
N ARG A 296 -21.92 16.54 1.03
CA ARG A 296 -21.31 15.22 1.09
C ARG A 296 -19.79 15.31 0.89
N ILE A 297 -19.04 14.60 1.73
CA ILE A 297 -17.58 14.52 1.64
C ILE A 297 -17.21 13.13 1.10
N MET A 298 -16.47 13.10 -0.01
CA MET A 298 -15.94 11.88 -0.60
C MET A 298 -14.41 11.89 -0.58
N ILE A 299 -13.79 10.74 -0.49
CA ILE A 299 -12.34 10.59 -0.50
C ILE A 299 -11.89 9.48 -1.44
N ILE A 300 -10.80 9.74 -2.15
CA ILE A 300 -9.95 8.72 -2.78
C ILE A 300 -8.53 8.94 -2.29
N SER A 301 -7.86 7.86 -1.92
CA SER A 301 -6.50 7.91 -1.37
C SER A 301 -5.65 6.74 -1.85
N GLY A 302 -4.34 6.88 -1.74
CA GLY A 302 -3.39 5.84 -2.09
C GLY A 302 -2.12 6.36 -2.77
N ARG A 303 -1.40 5.45 -3.46
CA ARG A 303 -0.26 5.84 -4.29
C ARG A 303 -0.73 6.55 -5.55
N TYR A 304 0.10 7.41 -6.09
CA TYR A 304 -0.21 8.13 -7.33
C TYR A 304 -0.07 7.19 -8.56
N GLU A 305 -1.03 6.31 -8.70
CA GLU A 305 -1.18 5.41 -9.85
C GLU A 305 -2.51 5.74 -10.53
N PHE A 306 -2.51 6.78 -11.38
CA PHE A 306 -3.71 7.45 -11.91
C PHE A 306 -4.74 6.48 -12.49
N TYR A 307 -4.31 5.55 -13.35
CA TYR A 307 -5.19 4.54 -13.95
C TYR A 307 -5.42 3.34 -13.02
N ASN A 308 -4.37 2.80 -12.39
CA ASN A 308 -4.49 1.62 -11.54
C ASN A 308 -5.42 1.84 -10.36
N LYS A 309 -5.40 3.04 -9.78
CA LYS A 309 -6.28 3.41 -8.66
C LYS A 309 -7.66 3.91 -9.12
N GLY A 310 -7.89 4.06 -10.42
CA GLY A 310 -9.16 4.50 -11.01
C GLY A 310 -9.49 5.96 -10.74
N VAL A 311 -8.47 6.80 -10.53
CA VAL A 311 -8.67 8.25 -10.36
C VAL A 311 -9.28 8.86 -11.62
N ASP A 312 -8.88 8.39 -12.80
CA ASP A 312 -9.44 8.74 -14.10
C ASP A 312 -10.96 8.46 -14.17
N ILE A 313 -11.36 7.23 -13.84
CA ILE A 313 -12.76 6.81 -13.83
C ILE A 313 -13.57 7.68 -12.85
N PHE A 314 -13.01 7.95 -11.67
CA PHE A 314 -13.69 8.76 -10.67
C PHE A 314 -13.88 10.20 -11.13
N LEU A 315 -12.85 10.85 -11.67
CA LEU A 315 -12.96 12.22 -12.20
C LEU A 315 -13.98 12.33 -13.33
N HIS A 316 -14.00 11.38 -14.26
CA HIS A 316 -15.03 11.32 -15.30
C HIS A 316 -16.44 11.16 -14.72
N ALA A 317 -16.60 10.28 -13.72
CA ALA A 317 -17.89 10.10 -13.04
C ALA A 317 -18.33 11.39 -12.31
N LEU A 318 -17.40 12.10 -11.66
CA LEU A 318 -17.67 13.36 -10.99
C LEU A 318 -18.12 14.48 -11.95
N SER A 319 -17.49 14.60 -13.11
CA SER A 319 -17.89 15.56 -14.14
C SER A 319 -19.31 15.28 -14.65
N LYS A 320 -19.65 14.02 -14.85
CA LYS A 320 -21.01 13.64 -15.25
C LYS A 320 -22.01 13.90 -14.11
N LEU A 321 -21.64 13.55 -12.88
CA LEU A 321 -22.42 13.82 -11.68
C LEU A 321 -22.74 15.31 -11.54
N GLU A 322 -21.76 16.21 -11.74
CA GLU A 322 -21.93 17.67 -11.74
C GLU A 322 -23.12 18.10 -12.61
N SER A 323 -23.22 17.54 -13.81
CA SER A 323 -24.28 17.89 -14.78
C SER A 323 -25.65 17.32 -14.40
N GLU A 324 -25.73 16.27 -13.61
CA GLU A 324 -26.95 15.54 -13.28
C GLU A 324 -27.48 15.79 -11.85
N MET A 325 -26.67 16.44 -10.99
CA MET A 325 -27.09 16.78 -9.63
C MET A 325 -28.22 17.82 -9.62
N THR A 326 -29.14 17.68 -8.65
CA THR A 326 -30.22 18.65 -8.43
C THR A 326 -29.72 19.90 -7.70
N SER A 327 -30.53 20.95 -7.72
CA SER A 327 -30.26 22.17 -6.95
C SER A 327 -30.24 21.85 -5.44
N GLY A 328 -29.28 22.41 -4.73
CA GLY A 328 -29.13 22.24 -3.26
C GLY A 328 -28.24 21.05 -2.83
N GLN A 329 -27.84 20.16 -3.74
CA GLN A 329 -26.84 19.15 -3.47
C GLN A 329 -25.44 19.72 -3.70
N THR A 330 -24.50 19.42 -2.81
CA THR A 330 -23.09 19.82 -2.93
C THR A 330 -22.19 18.68 -2.47
N VAL A 331 -21.08 18.49 -3.18
CA VAL A 331 -20.07 17.47 -2.88
C VAL A 331 -18.69 18.12 -2.79
N VAL A 332 -17.92 17.74 -1.79
CA VAL A 332 -16.48 18.00 -1.69
C VAL A 332 -15.75 16.68 -1.81
N VAL A 333 -14.78 16.60 -2.70
CA VAL A 333 -13.99 15.40 -2.99
C VAL A 333 -12.53 15.67 -2.62
N TYR A 334 -12.00 14.88 -1.71
CA TYR A 334 -10.57 14.90 -1.37
C TYR A 334 -9.84 13.80 -2.16
N ILE A 335 -8.87 14.22 -2.97
CA ILE A 335 -7.95 13.30 -3.68
C ILE A 335 -6.62 13.32 -2.92
N CYS A 336 -6.40 12.34 -2.06
CA CYS A 336 -5.22 12.25 -1.20
C CYS A 336 -4.22 11.23 -1.77
N VAL A 337 -3.46 11.64 -2.78
CA VAL A 337 -2.43 10.82 -3.42
C VAL A 337 -1.11 11.59 -3.45
N LEU A 338 -0.05 10.96 -2.95
CA LEU A 338 1.27 11.58 -2.82
C LEU A 338 1.88 11.86 -4.20
N ALA A 339 2.08 13.14 -4.53
CA ALA A 339 2.75 13.56 -5.75
C ALA A 339 4.07 14.30 -5.44
N ASP A 340 4.90 14.48 -6.47
CA ASP A 340 6.11 15.31 -6.35
C ASP A 340 5.71 16.79 -6.24
N HIS A 341 5.67 17.27 -5.01
CA HIS A 341 5.21 18.61 -4.66
C HIS A 341 6.31 19.48 -4.06
N MET A 342 6.05 20.77 -4.07
CA MET A 342 6.85 21.81 -3.43
C MET A 342 6.12 22.34 -2.19
N ALA A 343 6.31 23.60 -1.88
CA ALA A 343 5.61 24.27 -0.77
C ALA A 343 4.09 24.36 -1.00
N ILE A 344 3.37 24.64 0.08
CA ILE A 344 1.94 24.93 0.06
C ILE A 344 1.66 26.00 -1.01
N ASN A 345 0.58 25.83 -1.75
CA ASN A 345 0.15 26.77 -2.78
C ASN A 345 -0.23 28.12 -2.08
N PRO A 346 0.43 29.23 -2.41
CA PRO A 346 0.11 30.52 -1.76
C PRO A 346 -1.35 30.91 -1.90
N ALA A 347 -2.03 30.56 -3.00
CA ALA A 347 -3.44 30.81 -3.22
C ALA A 347 -4.34 30.04 -2.23
N ALA A 348 -3.85 28.92 -1.70
CA ALA A 348 -4.56 28.09 -0.70
C ALA A 348 -4.60 28.75 0.70
N ILE A 349 -3.63 29.62 1.00
CA ILE A 349 -3.49 30.30 2.31
C ILE A 349 -4.19 31.66 2.30
N GLN A 350 -4.36 32.30 1.14
CA GLN A 350 -4.97 33.62 1.02
C GLN A 350 -6.46 33.57 1.38
N SER A 351 -6.83 34.12 2.52
CA SER A 351 -8.18 34.10 3.04
C SER A 351 -9.11 35.22 2.49
N THR A 352 -8.60 36.12 1.64
CA THR A 352 -9.32 37.31 1.18
C THR A 352 -9.33 37.44 -0.35
N GLY A 353 -10.51 37.80 -0.91
CA GLY A 353 -10.73 38.01 -2.34
C GLY A 353 -11.61 36.94 -2.98
N ALA A 354 -12.35 37.29 -4.04
CA ALA A 354 -13.10 36.30 -4.82
C ALA A 354 -12.16 35.31 -5.50
N PRO A 355 -12.56 34.01 -5.67
CA PRO A 355 -11.80 33.06 -6.45
C PRO A 355 -11.59 33.61 -7.87
N ASP A 356 -10.37 33.53 -8.39
CA ASP A 356 -10.11 33.88 -9.78
C ASP A 356 -10.72 32.78 -10.68
N PRO A 357 -11.76 33.11 -11.48
CA PRO A 357 -12.41 32.11 -12.32
C PRO A 357 -11.50 31.62 -13.45
N THR A 358 -10.38 32.32 -13.72
CA THR A 358 -9.42 31.94 -14.76
C THR A 358 -8.35 30.98 -14.24
N THR A 359 -8.16 30.92 -12.90
CA THR A 359 -7.14 30.09 -12.26
C THR A 359 -7.79 29.23 -11.18
N PRO A 360 -8.36 28.05 -11.55
CA PRO A 360 -9.05 27.20 -10.58
C PRO A 360 -8.09 26.69 -9.52
N LEU A 361 -8.47 26.85 -8.25
CA LEU A 361 -7.72 26.30 -7.13
C LEU A 361 -8.17 24.85 -6.89
N ILE A 362 -7.33 23.90 -7.26
CA ILE A 362 -7.60 22.46 -7.13
C ILE A 362 -6.62 21.82 -6.13
N THR A 363 -5.33 22.18 -6.17
CA THR A 363 -4.30 21.55 -5.37
C THR A 363 -3.86 22.40 -4.18
N THR A 364 -3.66 21.73 -3.04
CA THR A 364 -3.19 22.36 -1.79
C THR A 364 -1.73 22.76 -1.83
N HIS A 365 -0.92 22.09 -2.63
CA HIS A 365 0.51 22.35 -2.81
C HIS A 365 0.83 22.56 -4.28
N ARG A 366 1.87 23.32 -4.58
CA ARG A 366 2.42 23.39 -5.94
C ARG A 366 3.09 22.09 -6.32
N LEU A 367 2.80 21.57 -7.50
CA LEU A 367 3.49 20.40 -8.03
C LEU A 367 4.75 20.87 -8.80
N ARG A 368 5.79 20.01 -8.85
CA ARG A 368 6.97 20.31 -9.68
C ARG A 368 6.65 20.37 -11.16
N ASN A 369 5.67 19.60 -11.60
CA ASN A 369 5.25 19.53 -12.99
C ASN A 369 3.71 19.59 -13.13
N GLU A 370 3.12 20.73 -12.82
CA GLU A 370 1.65 20.94 -12.87
C GLU A 370 1.08 20.74 -14.27
N LEU A 371 1.83 21.13 -15.32
CA LEU A 371 1.34 21.05 -16.70
C LEU A 371 1.16 19.61 -17.20
N MET A 372 1.93 18.68 -16.65
CA MET A 372 1.90 17.26 -17.04
C MET A 372 1.17 16.39 -16.02
N ASP A 373 0.66 17.00 -14.95
CA ASP A 373 -0.06 16.25 -13.93
C ASP A 373 -1.41 15.75 -14.45
N PRO A 374 -1.67 14.42 -14.45
CA PRO A 374 -2.88 13.86 -15.04
C PRO A 374 -4.15 14.22 -14.26
N ILE A 375 -4.09 14.43 -12.93
CA ILE A 375 -5.26 14.85 -12.13
C ILE A 375 -5.64 16.27 -12.51
N LEU A 376 -4.69 17.21 -12.50
CA LEU A 376 -4.95 18.61 -12.85
C LEU A 376 -5.39 18.75 -14.32
N GLY A 377 -4.72 18.04 -15.22
CA GLY A 377 -5.07 18.02 -16.65
C GLY A 377 -6.49 17.51 -16.87
N THR A 378 -6.87 16.42 -16.19
CA THR A 378 -8.21 15.82 -16.30
C THR A 378 -9.27 16.73 -15.69
N CYS A 379 -9.05 17.27 -14.50
CA CYS A 379 -9.97 18.25 -13.88
C CYS A 379 -10.22 19.44 -14.81
N ASN A 380 -9.18 19.95 -15.44
CA ASN A 380 -9.26 21.07 -16.37
C ASN A 380 -10.08 20.74 -17.63
N SER A 381 -9.80 19.58 -18.24
CA SER A 381 -10.50 19.13 -19.47
C SER A 381 -11.97 18.81 -19.23
N LEU A 382 -12.30 18.32 -18.04
CA LEU A 382 -13.66 17.94 -17.65
C LEU A 382 -14.46 19.09 -17.02
N GLY A 383 -13.88 20.27 -16.86
CA GLY A 383 -14.57 21.43 -16.27
C GLY A 383 -14.76 21.36 -14.75
N LEU A 384 -14.04 20.49 -14.05
CA LEU A 384 -14.03 20.42 -12.58
C LEU A 384 -13.13 21.55 -12.02
N LYS A 385 -13.62 22.79 -12.03
CA LYS A 385 -12.83 24.00 -11.80
C LYS A 385 -13.10 24.69 -10.45
N ASN A 386 -13.93 24.09 -9.59
CA ASN A 386 -14.31 24.66 -8.30
C ASN A 386 -14.88 26.08 -8.38
N LEU A 387 -15.60 26.40 -9.47
CA LEU A 387 -16.26 27.70 -9.63
C LEU A 387 -17.40 27.84 -8.61
N PRO A 388 -17.84 29.08 -8.29
CA PRO A 388 -18.89 29.30 -7.29
C PRO A 388 -20.19 28.52 -7.55
N GLN A 389 -20.56 28.32 -8.82
CA GLN A 389 -21.76 27.57 -9.24
C GLN A 389 -21.56 26.05 -9.25
N ASN A 390 -20.33 25.52 -9.19
CA ASN A 390 -20.11 24.07 -9.24
C ASN A 390 -20.69 23.40 -8.00
N LYS A 391 -21.35 22.27 -8.19
CA LYS A 391 -21.90 21.42 -7.13
C LYS A 391 -20.87 20.40 -6.65
N VAL A 392 -19.99 19.94 -7.55
CA VAL A 392 -18.86 19.06 -7.27
C VAL A 392 -17.59 19.91 -7.15
N ASN A 393 -16.91 19.80 -6.02
CA ASN A 393 -15.71 20.54 -5.69
C ASN A 393 -14.58 19.56 -5.38
N VAL A 394 -13.44 19.68 -6.08
CA VAL A 394 -12.31 18.74 -5.98
C VAL A 394 -11.14 19.43 -5.28
N ILE A 395 -10.61 18.79 -4.26
CA ILE A 395 -9.42 19.24 -3.52
C ILE A 395 -8.37 18.15 -3.65
N PHE A 396 -7.29 18.44 -4.38
CA PHE A 396 -6.17 17.56 -4.52
C PHE A 396 -5.12 17.84 -3.45
N VAL A 397 -4.83 16.84 -2.62
CA VAL A 397 -3.86 16.87 -1.52
C VAL A 397 -2.67 15.99 -1.89
N PRO A 398 -1.59 16.54 -2.45
CA PRO A 398 -0.43 15.76 -2.92
C PRO A 398 0.58 15.44 -1.82
N ALA A 399 0.28 15.77 -0.57
CA ALA A 399 1.15 15.57 0.59
C ALA A 399 0.57 14.52 1.55
N TYR A 400 1.44 13.94 2.39
CA TYR A 400 1.00 13.06 3.46
C TYR A 400 0.18 13.83 4.51
N LEU A 401 -0.99 13.34 4.85
CA LEU A 401 -1.77 13.77 6.01
C LEU A 401 -1.16 13.17 7.28
N ASN A 402 -0.28 13.92 7.91
CA ASN A 402 0.50 13.49 9.08
C ASN A 402 0.14 14.23 10.37
N GLY A 403 -0.91 15.07 10.34
CA GLY A 403 -1.35 15.91 11.45
C GLY A 403 -0.61 17.26 11.58
N HIS A 404 0.42 17.49 10.76
CA HIS A 404 1.28 18.67 10.83
C HIS A 404 1.74 19.12 9.44
N ASP A 405 0.84 18.99 8.45
CA ASP A 405 1.16 19.36 7.06
C ASP A 405 1.10 20.89 6.82
N GLY A 406 0.65 21.66 7.81
CA GLY A 406 0.58 23.13 7.79
C GLY A 406 -0.57 23.70 6.97
N ILE A 407 -1.53 22.87 6.55
CA ILE A 407 -2.69 23.31 5.77
C ILE A 407 -3.99 22.63 6.19
N ILE A 408 -4.03 21.31 6.26
CA ILE A 408 -5.18 20.53 6.76
C ILE A 408 -4.99 20.18 8.23
N ASP A 409 -3.75 19.85 8.61
CA ASP A 409 -3.34 19.50 9.98
C ASP A 409 -4.16 18.36 10.61
N MET A 410 -4.47 17.36 9.78
CA MET A 410 -5.14 16.12 10.19
C MET A 410 -4.29 14.92 9.80
N THR A 411 -4.37 13.86 10.60
CA THR A 411 -3.87 12.56 10.17
C THR A 411 -4.79 11.97 9.11
N TYR A 412 -4.27 11.01 8.33
CA TYR A 412 -5.05 10.33 7.30
C TYR A 412 -6.33 9.68 7.87
N TYR A 413 -6.24 9.02 9.02
CA TYR A 413 -7.39 8.34 9.62
C TYR A 413 -8.42 9.30 10.21
N GLU A 414 -8.00 10.42 10.75
CA GLU A 414 -8.92 11.50 11.15
C GLU A 414 -9.68 12.03 9.92
N ALA A 415 -8.97 12.37 8.84
CA ALA A 415 -9.60 12.84 7.62
C ALA A 415 -10.55 11.80 7.03
N LEU A 416 -10.14 10.53 6.97
CA LEU A 416 -10.95 9.42 6.48
C LEU A 416 -12.25 9.30 7.30
N SER A 417 -12.17 9.26 8.64
CA SER A 417 -13.34 9.11 9.51
C SER A 417 -14.38 10.22 9.36
N GLY A 418 -13.94 11.43 8.95
CA GLY A 418 -14.80 12.58 8.67
C GLY A 418 -15.54 12.52 7.34
N CYS A 419 -15.20 11.57 6.46
CA CYS A 419 -15.83 11.43 5.14
C CYS A 419 -17.16 10.67 5.19
N ASP A 420 -17.98 10.87 4.15
CA ASP A 420 -19.24 10.16 3.97
C ASP A 420 -19.10 8.93 3.09
N LEU A 421 -18.13 8.93 2.18
CA LEU A 421 -17.91 7.86 1.20
C LEU A 421 -16.45 7.79 0.78
N GLY A 422 -15.86 6.60 0.87
CA GLY A 422 -14.60 6.25 0.22
C GLY A 422 -14.85 5.71 -1.19
N VAL A 423 -14.13 6.21 -2.20
CA VAL A 423 -14.33 5.79 -3.60
C VAL A 423 -13.01 5.30 -4.19
N PHE A 424 -12.86 4.00 -4.37
CA PHE A 424 -11.63 3.35 -4.79
C PHE A 424 -11.87 2.44 -6.00
N PRO A 425 -12.19 2.98 -7.19
CA PRO A 425 -12.59 2.21 -8.36
C PRO A 425 -11.37 1.63 -9.10
N SER A 426 -10.50 0.94 -8.38
CA SER A 426 -9.20 0.47 -8.86
C SER A 426 -9.32 -0.53 -10.00
N TYR A 427 -8.45 -0.41 -11.01
CA TYR A 427 -8.24 -1.40 -12.06
C TYR A 427 -7.22 -2.46 -11.63
N TYR A 428 -6.17 -2.05 -10.91
CA TYR A 428 -5.15 -2.94 -10.38
C TYR A 428 -4.90 -2.65 -8.90
N GLU A 429 -5.32 -3.58 -8.05
CA GLU A 429 -5.17 -3.46 -6.60
C GLU A 429 -5.00 -4.85 -5.98
N PRO A 430 -3.78 -5.33 -5.78
CA PRO A 430 -3.51 -6.68 -5.27
C PRO A 430 -4.25 -7.04 -3.99
N TRP A 431 -4.37 -6.08 -3.05
CA TRP A 431 -5.24 -6.22 -1.89
C TRP A 431 -6.22 -5.05 -1.81
N GLY A 432 -5.77 -3.85 -1.46
CA GLY A 432 -6.59 -2.67 -1.25
C GLY A 432 -6.76 -2.33 0.22
N TYR A 433 -5.70 -1.78 0.81
CA TYR A 433 -5.79 -1.27 2.18
C TYR A 433 -6.74 -0.09 2.29
N THR A 434 -6.72 0.85 1.35
CA THR A 434 -7.55 2.06 1.43
C THR A 434 -9.06 1.79 1.49
N PRO A 435 -9.65 0.88 0.70
CA PRO A 435 -11.04 0.49 0.91
C PRO A 435 -11.27 -0.31 2.20
N LEU A 436 -10.32 -1.14 2.63
CA LEU A 436 -10.42 -1.87 3.90
C LEU A 436 -10.36 -0.90 5.09
N GLU A 437 -9.44 0.06 5.09
CA GLU A 437 -9.32 1.10 6.12
C GLU A 437 -10.57 1.98 6.16
N SER A 438 -11.13 2.33 5.00
CA SER A 438 -12.37 3.11 4.90
C SER A 438 -13.53 2.37 5.57
N ALA A 439 -13.71 1.10 5.25
CA ALA A 439 -14.74 0.25 5.88
C ALA A 439 -14.51 0.10 7.40
N ALA A 440 -13.26 -0.15 7.83
CA ALA A 440 -12.91 -0.27 9.24
C ALA A 440 -13.17 1.02 10.05
N HIS A 441 -13.12 2.20 9.40
CA HIS A 441 -13.47 3.48 10.03
C HIS A 441 -14.97 3.82 9.88
N ALA A 442 -15.82 2.85 9.58
CA ALA A 442 -17.26 3.01 9.38
C ALA A 442 -17.60 4.07 8.30
N VAL A 443 -16.78 4.14 7.27
CA VAL A 443 -17.03 4.97 6.09
C VAL A 443 -17.45 4.05 4.94
N PRO A 444 -18.70 4.15 4.45
CA PRO A 444 -19.16 3.39 3.31
C PRO A 444 -18.19 3.49 2.14
N THR A 445 -17.98 2.38 1.45
CA THR A 445 -16.84 2.26 0.52
C THR A 445 -17.28 1.69 -0.81
N ILE A 446 -16.87 2.32 -1.91
CA ILE A 446 -16.96 1.76 -3.27
C ILE A 446 -15.57 1.24 -3.65
N THR A 447 -15.48 -0.03 -4.04
CA THR A 447 -14.27 -0.65 -4.60
C THR A 447 -14.63 -1.52 -5.80
N THR A 448 -13.73 -2.33 -6.32
CA THR A 448 -13.97 -3.19 -7.48
C THR A 448 -13.67 -4.65 -7.17
N GLU A 449 -14.19 -5.57 -7.99
CA GLU A 449 -13.80 -6.98 -7.93
C GLU A 449 -12.35 -7.25 -8.41
N LEU A 450 -11.70 -6.24 -8.99
CA LEU A 450 -10.27 -6.28 -9.34
C LEU A 450 -9.36 -5.83 -8.19
N ALA A 451 -9.94 -5.39 -7.06
CA ALA A 451 -9.22 -5.24 -5.80
C ALA A 451 -9.33 -6.54 -5.00
N GLY A 452 -8.22 -7.02 -4.44
CA GLY A 452 -8.19 -8.24 -3.63
C GLY A 452 -9.18 -8.20 -2.48
N PHE A 453 -9.28 -7.08 -1.76
CA PHE A 453 -10.26 -6.85 -0.71
C PHE A 453 -11.70 -6.89 -1.25
N GLY A 454 -11.98 -6.22 -2.35
CA GLY A 454 -13.31 -6.27 -2.98
C GLY A 454 -13.71 -7.69 -3.38
N ARG A 455 -12.79 -8.45 -3.98
CA ARG A 455 -13.01 -9.87 -4.30
C ARG A 455 -13.25 -10.71 -3.04
N TRP A 456 -12.49 -10.47 -1.98
CA TRP A 456 -12.64 -11.15 -0.71
C TRP A 456 -14.03 -10.87 -0.08
N VAL A 457 -14.46 -9.62 -0.05
CA VAL A 457 -15.81 -9.24 0.44
C VAL A 457 -16.89 -9.97 -0.38
N MET A 458 -16.79 -9.92 -1.70
CA MET A 458 -17.79 -10.55 -2.60
C MET A 458 -17.88 -12.07 -2.37
N THR A 459 -16.77 -12.74 -2.09
CA THR A 459 -16.72 -14.20 -1.97
C THR A 459 -16.94 -14.72 -0.55
N ARG A 460 -16.62 -13.93 0.48
CA ARG A 460 -16.64 -14.36 1.89
C ARG A 460 -17.75 -13.72 2.73
N ILE A 461 -18.10 -12.48 2.43
CA ILE A 461 -19.14 -11.75 3.17
C ILE A 461 -20.46 -11.80 2.40
N GLY A 462 -20.40 -11.61 1.06
CA GLY A 462 -21.58 -11.54 0.22
C GLY A 462 -22.20 -10.14 0.21
N GLU A 463 -23.52 -10.06 0.14
CA GLU A 463 -24.25 -8.79 0.09
C GLU A 463 -24.14 -8.05 1.44
N ASN A 464 -23.69 -6.83 1.37
CA ASN A 464 -23.72 -5.86 2.48
C ASN A 464 -23.98 -4.45 1.89
N LYS A 465 -24.35 -3.51 2.75
CA LYS A 465 -24.70 -2.14 2.30
C LYS A 465 -23.56 -1.15 2.51
N GLY A 466 -22.58 -1.50 3.33
CA GLY A 466 -21.43 -0.64 3.65
C GLY A 466 -20.35 -0.65 2.57
N ILE A 467 -20.20 -1.78 1.87
CA ILE A 467 -19.15 -1.95 0.85
C ILE A 467 -19.78 -2.30 -0.50
N ILE A 468 -19.63 -1.42 -1.47
CA ILE A 468 -20.16 -1.56 -2.82
C ILE A 468 -19.06 -2.05 -3.73
N ILE A 469 -19.29 -3.16 -4.44
CA ILE A 469 -18.32 -3.77 -5.35
C ILE A 469 -18.74 -3.52 -6.80
N LEU A 470 -18.01 -2.65 -7.50
CA LEU A 470 -18.20 -2.42 -8.93
C LEU A 470 -17.59 -3.56 -9.74
N LYS A 471 -18.28 -3.96 -10.79
CA LYS A 471 -17.71 -4.86 -11.79
C LYS A 471 -16.85 -4.06 -12.76
N ARG A 472 -15.64 -4.57 -13.05
CA ARG A 472 -14.69 -3.89 -13.94
C ARG A 472 -14.00 -4.83 -14.92
N GLN A 473 -13.85 -6.11 -14.59
CA GLN A 473 -13.16 -7.09 -15.42
C GLN A 473 -13.86 -7.28 -16.77
N GLY A 474 -13.13 -7.03 -17.85
CA GLY A 474 -13.64 -7.19 -19.23
C GLY A 474 -14.70 -6.16 -19.63
N LEU A 475 -14.90 -5.11 -18.84
CA LEU A 475 -15.86 -4.03 -19.15
C LEU A 475 -15.13 -2.78 -19.67
N SER A 476 -15.78 -2.05 -20.58
CA SER A 476 -15.24 -0.78 -21.04
C SER A 476 -15.32 0.29 -19.94
N SER A 477 -14.44 1.30 -20.01
CA SER A 477 -14.42 2.41 -19.07
C SER A 477 -15.77 3.13 -18.98
N GLU A 478 -16.52 3.25 -20.09
CA GLU A 478 -17.84 3.89 -20.11
C GLU A 478 -18.88 3.10 -19.30
N ILE A 479 -18.85 1.77 -19.36
CA ILE A 479 -19.76 0.92 -18.57
C ILE A 479 -19.45 1.07 -17.07
N VAL A 480 -18.18 1.00 -16.69
CA VAL A 480 -17.75 1.16 -15.30
C VAL A 480 -18.08 2.57 -14.78
N GLN A 481 -17.84 3.61 -15.57
CA GLN A 481 -18.24 4.98 -15.24
C GLN A 481 -19.74 5.10 -15.01
N LYS A 482 -20.56 4.51 -15.89
CA LYS A 482 -22.02 4.54 -15.76
C LYS A 482 -22.51 3.86 -14.47
N GLU A 483 -21.92 2.73 -14.12
CA GLU A 483 -22.22 2.03 -12.85
C GLU A 483 -21.82 2.90 -11.66
N LEU A 484 -20.59 3.44 -11.65
CA LEU A 484 -20.11 4.33 -10.58
C LEU A 484 -21.01 5.58 -10.44
N ILE A 485 -21.41 6.22 -11.54
CA ILE A 485 -22.33 7.37 -11.50
C ILE A 485 -23.67 6.96 -10.85
N GLY A 486 -24.19 5.79 -11.18
CA GLY A 486 -25.41 5.26 -10.57
C GLY A 486 -25.30 5.14 -9.06
N GLU A 487 -24.19 4.58 -8.56
CA GLU A 487 -23.93 4.43 -7.13
C GLU A 487 -23.72 5.79 -6.44
N LEU A 488 -22.97 6.71 -7.05
CA LEU A 488 -22.78 8.07 -6.51
C LEU A 488 -24.12 8.83 -6.42
N LYS A 489 -24.95 8.76 -7.46
CA LYS A 489 -26.29 9.39 -7.44
C LYS A 489 -27.17 8.80 -6.35
N PHE A 490 -27.20 7.47 -6.25
CA PHE A 490 -27.96 6.81 -5.20
C PHE A 490 -27.46 7.24 -3.82
N PHE A 491 -26.14 7.28 -3.61
CA PHE A 491 -25.55 7.74 -2.34
C PHE A 491 -25.97 9.16 -1.96
N LEU A 492 -26.08 10.07 -2.93
CA LEU A 492 -26.54 11.45 -2.70
C LEU A 492 -28.01 11.55 -2.28
N THR A 493 -28.83 10.52 -2.52
CA THR A 493 -30.24 10.48 -2.09
C THR A 493 -30.43 9.94 -0.68
N LEU A 494 -29.39 9.39 -0.06
CA LEU A 494 -29.48 8.79 1.27
C LEU A 494 -29.76 9.85 2.34
N SER A 495 -30.77 9.61 3.17
CA SER A 495 -30.96 10.37 4.40
C SER A 495 -29.79 10.12 5.38
N PRO A 496 -29.56 11.01 6.36
CA PRO A 496 -28.56 10.79 7.40
C PRO A 496 -28.77 9.46 8.14
N GLU A 497 -30.01 9.03 8.36
CA GLU A 497 -30.36 7.78 9.01
C GLU A 497 -29.95 6.56 8.16
N ASN A 498 -30.26 6.58 6.85
CA ASN A 498 -29.88 5.51 5.91
C ASN A 498 -28.36 5.46 5.72
N LEU A 499 -27.68 6.59 5.79
CA LEU A 499 -26.21 6.63 5.75
C LEU A 499 -25.61 5.98 7.01
N ASN A 500 -26.19 6.24 8.19
CA ASN A 500 -25.74 5.61 9.44
C ASN A 500 -25.97 4.10 9.42
N THR A 501 -27.07 3.62 8.83
CA THR A 501 -27.29 2.17 8.66
C THR A 501 -26.19 1.55 7.79
N ARG A 502 -25.76 2.21 6.70
CA ARG A 502 -24.67 1.72 5.84
C ARG A 502 -23.30 1.73 6.53
N ARG A 503 -23.11 2.62 7.47
CA ARG A 503 -21.88 2.69 8.27
C ARG A 503 -21.77 1.58 9.31
N ALA A 504 -22.90 1.05 9.73
CA ALA A 504 -22.98 -0.03 10.70
C ALA A 504 -22.89 -1.43 10.06
N ASP A 505 -23.18 -1.52 8.75
CA ASP A 505 -23.02 -2.75 7.96
C ASP A 505 -21.54 -3.01 7.60
#